data_d76d050ed5b5c74bb2a2fa4ea2da44e8
#
_entry.id   d76d050ed5b5c74bb2a2fa4ea2da44e8
#
_cell.length_a   1.000
_cell.length_b   1.000
_cell.length_c   1.000
_cell.angle_alpha   90.00
_cell.angle_beta   90.00
_cell.angle_gamma   90.00
#
_symmetry.space_group_name_H-M   'P 1'
#
loop_
_entity.id
_entity.type
_entity.pdbx_description
1 polymer ?
#
loop_
_entity_poly.entity_id
_entity_poly.type
_entity_poly.pdbx_seq_one_letter_code
_entity_poly.pdbx_strand_id
1 'polypeptide(L)'
;MQVAIVKYNAGNVFSVINAVKRLGIEPLWTDDAEALAKADRVIFPGQGEASHAMSYLRQRGLDRVICDLKQPVLGICIGQQLMCKHSEEGDTDCLGIFPMEVKRFQPTRHEDKVPQMGWNSINVNGNGNGNVNGNGNGMFNENEDVPSSARLSTYGAQENEDSNSGIDLFKGVKEGDFVYFVHSYYVPLHEEYTIAMANFTLDYSAAIHKDNFYATQFHPEKSGMVGQKILENFLAIDN
;
A
#
# COMPACT_ATOMS: atom_id res chain seq x y z
N MET A 1 -17.93 -0.42 -13.94
CA MET A 1 -17.25 -0.19 -12.65
C MET A 1 -16.66 1.22 -12.65
N GLN A 2 -17.01 2.03 -11.68
CA GLN A 2 -16.47 3.38 -11.49
C GLN A 2 -15.42 3.35 -10.37
N VAL A 3 -14.19 3.74 -10.68
CA VAL A 3 -13.09 3.87 -9.71
C VAL A 3 -12.88 5.34 -9.42
N ALA A 4 -12.94 5.74 -8.15
CA ALA A 4 -12.59 7.09 -7.72
C ALA A 4 -11.21 7.09 -7.06
N ILE A 5 -10.43 8.14 -7.32
CA ILE A 5 -9.16 8.41 -6.65
C ILE A 5 -9.36 9.68 -5.84
N VAL A 6 -9.11 9.59 -4.52
CA VAL A 6 -9.28 10.72 -3.62
C VAL A 6 -8.32 11.84 -4.01
N LYS A 7 -8.87 13.01 -4.30
CA LYS A 7 -8.12 14.22 -4.60
C LYS A 7 -7.90 15.00 -3.31
N TYR A 8 -6.66 15.05 -2.90
CA TYR A 8 -6.18 15.93 -1.85
C TYR A 8 -4.79 16.43 -2.25
N ASN A 9 -4.14 17.20 -1.41
CA ASN A 9 -2.83 17.78 -1.74
C ASN A 9 -1.71 16.71 -1.68
N ALA A 10 -1.94 15.58 -2.37
CA ALA A 10 -0.97 14.49 -2.54
C ALA A 10 -0.05 14.80 -3.72
N GLY A 11 1.17 14.30 -3.65
CA GLY A 11 2.15 14.40 -4.73
C GLY A 11 1.71 13.67 -6.01
N ASN A 12 2.58 12.91 -6.62
CA ASN A 12 2.37 12.31 -7.94
C ASN A 12 1.23 11.27 -8.01
N VAL A 13 -0.03 11.74 -8.11
CA VAL A 13 -1.22 10.90 -8.32
C VAL A 13 -1.27 10.29 -9.72
N PHE A 14 -0.57 10.91 -10.70
CA PHE A 14 -0.63 10.47 -12.10
C PHE A 14 -0.12 9.04 -12.32
N SER A 15 0.82 8.58 -11.51
CA SER A 15 1.28 7.18 -11.55
C SER A 15 0.13 6.21 -11.24
N VAL A 16 -0.69 6.52 -10.24
CA VAL A 16 -1.86 5.71 -9.86
C VAL A 16 -2.93 5.78 -10.95
N ILE A 17 -3.24 6.99 -11.45
CA ILE A 17 -4.18 7.17 -12.57
C ILE A 17 -3.76 6.33 -13.77
N ASN A 18 -2.48 6.41 -14.17
CA ASN A 18 -1.97 5.66 -15.31
C ASN A 18 -1.97 4.14 -15.07
N ALA A 19 -1.74 3.69 -13.83
CA ALA A 19 -1.82 2.27 -13.50
C ALA A 19 -3.25 1.75 -13.67
N VAL A 20 -4.25 2.47 -13.18
CA VAL A 20 -5.67 2.12 -13.34
C VAL A 20 -6.10 2.17 -14.82
N LYS A 21 -5.63 3.18 -15.59
CA LYS A 21 -5.88 3.27 -17.03
C LYS A 21 -5.32 2.08 -17.81
N ARG A 22 -4.13 1.58 -17.45
CA ARG A 22 -3.57 0.35 -18.07
C ARG A 22 -4.45 -0.87 -17.88
N LEU A 23 -5.26 -0.89 -16.83
CA LEU A 23 -6.27 -1.93 -16.56
C LEU A 23 -7.61 -1.69 -17.30
N GLY A 24 -7.66 -0.70 -18.20
CA GLY A 24 -8.84 -0.40 -19.03
C GLY A 24 -9.92 0.43 -18.34
N ILE A 25 -9.60 1.05 -17.19
CA ILE A 25 -10.55 1.86 -16.41
C ILE A 25 -10.11 3.33 -16.42
N GLU A 26 -11.02 4.24 -16.73
CA GLU A 26 -10.80 5.68 -16.58
C GLU A 26 -11.21 6.10 -15.17
N PRO A 27 -10.27 6.37 -14.25
CA PRO A 27 -10.62 6.71 -12.88
C PRO A 27 -11.06 8.17 -12.75
N LEU A 28 -11.98 8.43 -11.85
CA LEU A 28 -12.39 9.77 -11.46
C LEU A 28 -11.50 10.31 -10.34
N TRP A 29 -10.67 11.30 -10.62
CA TRP A 29 -9.87 11.98 -9.60
C TRP A 29 -10.67 13.14 -9.01
N THR A 30 -11.15 13.00 -7.78
CA THR A 30 -12.14 13.92 -7.19
C THR A 30 -11.98 14.10 -5.68
N ASP A 31 -12.38 15.28 -5.19
CA ASP A 31 -12.62 15.62 -3.78
C ASP A 31 -14.11 15.83 -3.49
N ASP A 32 -14.97 15.45 -4.40
CA ASP A 32 -16.42 15.50 -4.23
C ASP A 32 -16.89 14.29 -3.40
N ALA A 33 -17.53 14.56 -2.26
CA ALA A 33 -17.98 13.54 -1.30
C ALA A 33 -19.02 12.59 -1.91
N GLU A 34 -19.93 13.10 -2.74
CA GLU A 34 -20.98 12.30 -3.33
C GLU A 34 -20.42 11.38 -4.43
N ALA A 35 -19.47 11.87 -5.21
CA ALA A 35 -18.78 11.07 -6.21
C ALA A 35 -17.94 9.95 -5.58
N LEU A 36 -17.27 10.23 -4.47
CA LEU A 36 -16.53 9.21 -3.69
C LEU A 36 -17.48 8.15 -3.13
N ALA A 37 -18.61 8.55 -2.54
CA ALA A 37 -19.57 7.64 -1.95
C ALA A 37 -20.30 6.76 -2.99
N LYS A 38 -20.42 7.21 -4.24
CA LYS A 38 -21.08 6.47 -5.34
C LYS A 38 -20.14 5.58 -6.15
N ALA A 39 -18.84 5.72 -5.98
CA ALA A 39 -17.86 4.91 -6.70
C ALA A 39 -17.94 3.44 -6.27
N ASP A 40 -17.70 2.51 -7.20
CA ASP A 40 -17.62 1.08 -6.90
C ASP A 40 -16.34 0.75 -6.11
N ARG A 41 -15.26 1.51 -6.33
CA ARG A 41 -13.95 1.36 -5.67
C ARG A 41 -13.35 2.73 -5.42
N VAL A 42 -12.65 2.86 -4.30
CA VAL A 42 -11.94 4.10 -3.96
C VAL A 42 -10.47 3.80 -3.75
N ILE A 43 -9.59 4.56 -4.38
CA ILE A 43 -8.16 4.55 -4.12
C ILE A 43 -7.81 5.83 -3.36
N PHE A 44 -7.19 5.65 -2.21
CA PHE A 44 -6.66 6.73 -1.39
C PHE A 44 -5.15 6.78 -1.56
N PRO A 45 -4.66 7.54 -2.57
CA PRO A 45 -3.25 7.55 -2.93
C PRO A 45 -2.45 8.32 -1.89
N GLY A 46 -1.13 8.21 -1.92
CA GLY A 46 -0.37 9.02 -1.01
C GLY A 46 1.07 9.30 -1.38
N GLN A 47 1.36 10.58 -1.47
CA GLN A 47 2.71 11.13 -1.38
C GLN A 47 2.59 12.48 -0.67
N GLY A 48 3.43 12.73 0.31
CA GLY A 48 3.42 13.97 1.07
C GLY A 48 3.62 13.70 2.56
N GLU A 49 3.26 14.67 3.37
CA GLU A 49 3.37 14.67 4.82
C GLU A 49 2.00 14.48 5.48
N ALA A 50 1.93 13.68 6.54
CA ALA A 50 0.68 13.30 7.20
C ALA A 50 -0.09 14.52 7.72
N SER A 51 0.58 15.49 8.34
CA SER A 51 -0.06 16.67 8.93
C SER A 51 -0.75 17.55 7.87
N HIS A 52 -0.09 17.78 6.75
CA HIS A 52 -0.66 18.55 5.63
C HIS A 52 -1.84 17.82 4.97
N ALA A 53 -1.72 16.50 4.77
CA ALA A 53 -2.78 15.68 4.22
C ALA A 53 -4.02 15.70 5.12
N MET A 54 -3.87 15.45 6.42
CA MET A 54 -4.98 15.45 7.38
C MET A 54 -5.62 16.83 7.53
N SER A 55 -4.83 17.90 7.49
CA SER A 55 -5.36 19.28 7.50
C SER A 55 -6.29 19.52 6.30
N TYR A 56 -5.87 19.13 5.10
CA TYR A 56 -6.68 19.26 3.90
C TYR A 56 -7.97 18.43 3.99
N LEU A 57 -7.86 17.15 4.39
CA LEU A 57 -9.00 16.25 4.51
C LEU A 57 -10.06 16.81 5.49
N ARG A 58 -9.62 17.26 6.67
CA ARG A 58 -10.51 17.85 7.68
C ARG A 58 -11.17 19.13 7.19
N GLN A 59 -10.43 20.00 6.52
CA GLN A 59 -10.93 21.27 5.98
C GLN A 59 -12.09 21.05 4.98
N ARG A 60 -12.04 19.93 4.26
CA ARG A 60 -13.03 19.53 3.25
C ARG A 60 -14.09 18.56 3.80
N GLY A 61 -13.96 18.10 5.04
CA GLY A 61 -14.82 17.06 5.62
C GLY A 61 -14.62 15.66 4.99
N LEU A 62 -13.54 15.48 4.20
CA LEU A 62 -13.22 14.22 3.54
C LEU A 62 -12.76 13.15 4.52
N ASP A 63 -12.24 13.52 5.67
CA ASP A 63 -11.89 12.62 6.76
C ASP A 63 -13.07 11.75 7.17
N ARG A 64 -14.25 12.34 7.36
CA ARG A 64 -15.48 11.62 7.70
C ARG A 64 -15.99 10.79 6.51
N VAL A 65 -15.99 11.40 5.32
CA VAL A 65 -16.43 10.72 4.10
C VAL A 65 -15.65 9.43 3.87
N ILE A 66 -14.32 9.46 3.99
CA ILE A 66 -13.47 8.28 3.80
C ILE A 66 -13.78 7.20 4.85
N CYS A 67 -13.94 7.58 6.12
CA CYS A 67 -14.26 6.62 7.18
C CYS A 67 -15.64 5.96 7.00
N ASP A 68 -16.59 6.64 6.35
CA ASP A 68 -17.96 6.17 6.14
C ASP A 68 -18.15 5.34 4.86
N LEU A 69 -17.13 5.23 3.99
CA LEU A 69 -17.17 4.43 2.77
C LEU A 69 -17.46 2.96 3.07
N LYS A 70 -18.30 2.32 2.24
CA LYS A 70 -18.69 0.90 2.40
C LYS A 70 -18.13 0.01 1.31
N GLN A 71 -17.85 0.56 0.15
CA GLN A 71 -17.17 -0.13 -0.95
C GLN A 71 -15.68 -0.32 -0.62
N PRO A 72 -14.98 -1.24 -1.31
CA PRO A 72 -13.54 -1.43 -1.11
C PRO A 72 -12.73 -0.16 -1.31
N VAL A 73 -11.84 0.11 -0.36
CA VAL A 73 -10.93 1.27 -0.34
C VAL A 73 -9.50 0.78 -0.27
N LEU A 74 -8.63 1.25 -1.17
CA LEU A 74 -7.20 0.95 -1.15
C LEU A 74 -6.37 2.18 -0.78
N GLY A 75 -5.77 2.17 0.40
CA GLY A 75 -4.74 3.14 0.80
C GLY A 75 -3.37 2.77 0.24
N ILE A 76 -2.65 3.74 -0.33
CA ILE A 76 -1.30 3.52 -0.88
C ILE A 76 -0.30 4.41 -0.14
N CYS A 77 0.77 3.85 0.39
CA CYS A 77 1.88 4.50 1.08
C CYS A 77 1.38 5.40 2.23
N ILE A 78 1.42 6.73 2.12
CA ILE A 78 0.86 7.60 3.15
C ILE A 78 -0.64 7.35 3.33
N GLY A 79 -1.37 6.90 2.31
CA GLY A 79 -2.77 6.50 2.43
C GLY A 79 -2.97 5.39 3.47
N GLN A 80 -2.05 4.40 3.54
CA GLN A 80 -2.04 3.42 4.62
C GLN A 80 -1.82 4.08 5.98
N GLN A 81 -0.87 4.97 6.07
CA GLN A 81 -0.51 5.63 7.33
C GLN A 81 -1.65 6.53 7.82
N LEU A 82 -2.31 7.26 6.92
CA LEU A 82 -3.44 8.12 7.24
C LEU A 82 -4.69 7.33 7.69
N MET A 83 -4.84 6.07 7.30
CA MET A 83 -5.90 5.19 7.79
C MET A 83 -5.65 4.72 9.22
N CYS A 84 -4.43 4.82 9.76
CA CYS A 84 -4.11 4.51 11.14
C CYS A 84 -4.68 5.55 12.11
N LYS A 85 -4.53 5.32 13.40
CA LYS A 85 -5.02 6.22 14.44
C LYS A 85 -4.17 7.48 14.56
N HIS A 86 -2.85 7.32 14.54
CA HIS A 86 -1.90 8.40 14.78
C HIS A 86 -0.58 8.15 14.03
N SER A 87 0.11 9.20 13.65
CA SER A 87 1.44 9.16 13.01
C SER A 87 2.43 10.03 13.75
N GLU A 88 3.63 9.50 14.00
CA GLU A 88 4.76 10.29 14.50
C GLU A 88 5.20 11.37 13.50
N GLU A 89 4.77 11.28 12.22
CA GLU A 89 5.02 12.32 11.24
C GLU A 89 4.18 13.55 11.55
N GLY A 90 4.86 14.59 12.06
CA GLY A 90 4.21 15.82 12.47
C GLY A 90 3.25 15.68 13.66
N ASP A 91 3.41 14.61 14.48
CA ASP A 91 2.56 14.32 15.64
C ASP A 91 1.06 14.44 15.28
N THR A 92 0.65 13.64 14.28
CA THR A 92 -0.61 13.82 13.57
C THR A 92 -1.64 12.78 13.96
N ASP A 93 -2.79 13.19 14.49
CA ASP A 93 -3.97 12.34 14.57
C ASP A 93 -4.50 12.09 13.15
N CYS A 94 -4.71 10.82 12.81
CA CYS A 94 -5.13 10.39 11.48
C CYS A 94 -6.62 9.96 11.46
N LEU A 95 -7.03 9.11 10.53
CA LEU A 95 -8.43 8.73 10.34
C LEU A 95 -8.95 7.75 11.40
N GLY A 96 -8.07 6.94 12.02
CA GLY A 96 -8.45 6.02 13.07
C GLY A 96 -9.22 4.77 12.61
N ILE A 97 -9.19 4.46 11.33
CA ILE A 97 -9.80 3.23 10.77
C ILE A 97 -9.10 2.00 11.35
N PHE A 98 -7.77 2.02 11.39
CA PHE A 98 -6.95 1.03 12.08
C PHE A 98 -6.47 1.59 13.42
N PRO A 99 -6.60 0.84 14.54
CA PRO A 99 -6.18 1.32 15.87
C PRO A 99 -4.66 1.22 16.07
N MET A 100 -3.89 1.49 15.02
CA MET A 100 -2.44 1.37 14.96
C MET A 100 -1.78 2.76 14.93
N GLU A 101 -0.53 2.81 15.38
CA GLU A 101 0.27 4.03 15.35
C GLU A 101 1.41 3.88 14.35
N VAL A 102 1.59 4.88 13.52
CA VAL A 102 2.69 4.96 12.55
C VAL A 102 3.95 5.46 13.25
N LYS A 103 5.05 4.74 13.09
CA LYS A 103 6.34 5.02 13.74
C LYS A 103 7.39 5.44 12.72
N ARG A 104 8.37 6.23 13.14
CA ARG A 104 9.53 6.57 12.34
C ARG A 104 10.59 5.48 12.43
N PHE A 105 11.21 5.09 11.29
CA PHE A 105 12.40 4.24 11.33
C PHE A 105 13.55 4.93 12.07
N GLN A 106 14.18 4.16 12.97
CA GLN A 106 15.36 4.59 13.75
C GLN A 106 16.48 3.58 13.54
N PRO A 107 17.16 3.59 12.37
CA PRO A 107 18.21 2.64 12.08
C PRO A 107 19.39 2.81 13.04
N THR A 108 19.93 1.70 13.50
CA THR A 108 21.13 1.67 14.36
C THR A 108 22.42 1.51 13.56
N ARG A 109 22.31 1.04 12.29
CA ARG A 109 23.46 0.86 11.41
C ARG A 109 23.57 2.06 10.45
N HIS A 110 24.79 2.51 10.21
CA HIS A 110 25.05 3.69 9.35
C HIS A 110 24.67 3.45 7.87
N GLU A 111 24.69 2.20 7.42
CA GLU A 111 24.31 1.79 6.07
C GLU A 111 22.79 1.83 5.83
N ASP A 112 21.99 1.71 6.89
CA ASP A 112 20.53 1.75 6.79
C ASP A 112 20.06 3.19 6.71
N LYS A 113 19.83 3.68 5.50
CA LYS A 113 19.41 5.07 5.28
C LYS A 113 17.90 5.21 5.25
N VAL A 114 17.39 6.22 5.95
CA VAL A 114 15.98 6.64 5.90
C VAL A 114 15.87 7.86 4.98
N PRO A 115 14.94 7.88 4.00
CA PRO A 115 13.88 6.90 3.77
C PRO A 115 14.37 5.55 3.25
N GLN A 116 13.64 4.46 3.57
CA GLN A 116 13.73 3.21 2.80
C GLN A 116 13.26 3.54 1.38
N MET A 117 14.12 3.35 0.39
CA MET A 117 13.82 3.64 -1.01
C MET A 117 14.33 2.51 -1.90
N GLY A 118 13.46 1.97 -2.74
CA GLY A 118 13.80 0.93 -3.69
C GLY A 118 12.92 -0.31 -3.60
N TRP A 119 13.37 -1.35 -4.28
CA TRP A 119 12.71 -2.64 -4.32
C TRP A 119 13.01 -3.46 -3.06
N ASN A 120 11.97 -4.07 -2.49
CA ASN A 120 12.10 -4.98 -1.38
C ASN A 120 11.06 -6.09 -1.48
N SER A 121 11.38 -7.25 -0.93
CA SER A 121 10.47 -8.39 -0.93
C SER A 121 9.37 -8.25 0.11
N ILE A 122 8.22 -8.84 -0.18
CA ILE A 122 7.12 -8.98 0.76
C ILE A 122 6.84 -10.45 1.07
N ASN A 123 6.40 -10.69 2.30
CA ASN A 123 5.86 -11.97 2.74
C ASN A 123 4.35 -11.81 2.95
N VAL A 124 3.57 -12.54 2.16
CA VAL A 124 2.09 -12.42 2.13
C VAL A 124 1.37 -13.41 3.04
N ASN A 125 2.08 -14.35 3.65
CA ASN A 125 1.46 -15.40 4.47
C ASN A 125 1.34 -15.05 5.95
N GLY A 126 1.65 -13.83 6.37
CA GLY A 126 1.38 -13.27 7.72
C GLY A 126 1.82 -14.08 8.95
N ASN A 127 2.13 -15.34 8.81
CA ASN A 127 2.59 -16.20 9.89
C ASN A 127 4.12 -16.08 10.02
N GLY A 128 4.56 -15.32 11.01
CA GLY A 128 5.96 -15.00 11.30
C GLY A 128 6.91 -16.17 11.60
N ASN A 129 6.79 -17.30 10.90
CA ASN A 129 7.71 -18.43 10.95
C ASN A 129 8.58 -18.57 9.68
N GLY A 130 8.59 -17.56 8.83
CA GLY A 130 9.54 -17.48 7.72
C GLY A 130 10.90 -17.04 8.23
N ASN A 131 11.86 -17.94 8.21
CA ASN A 131 13.27 -17.68 8.50
C ASN A 131 13.83 -16.76 7.40
N VAL A 132 13.70 -15.45 7.57
CA VAL A 132 14.16 -14.44 6.58
C VAL A 132 15.68 -14.26 6.75
N ASN A 133 16.46 -15.25 6.30
CA ASN A 133 17.88 -15.05 6.03
C ASN A 133 18.03 -14.37 4.65
N GLY A 134 17.72 -13.09 4.59
CA GLY A 134 17.88 -12.28 3.39
C GLY A 134 18.68 -11.02 3.70
N ASN A 135 20.02 -11.12 3.67
CA ASN A 135 20.90 -9.96 3.51
C ASN A 135 20.69 -9.38 2.11
N GLY A 136 19.66 -8.57 1.94
CA GLY A 136 19.35 -7.88 0.68
C GLY A 136 19.61 -6.39 0.77
N ASN A 137 20.86 -5.98 1.06
CA ASN A 137 21.30 -4.59 0.81
C ASN A 137 21.59 -4.42 -0.68
N GLY A 138 20.57 -4.28 -1.51
CA GLY A 138 20.68 -3.88 -2.90
C GLY A 138 20.32 -2.42 -3.05
N MET A 139 21.32 -1.50 -3.04
CA MET A 139 21.15 -0.17 -3.58
C MET A 139 20.97 -0.30 -5.10
N PHE A 140 19.76 -0.09 -5.59
CA PHE A 140 19.52 0.02 -7.02
C PHE A 140 19.39 1.51 -7.40
N ASN A 141 20.14 1.92 -8.41
CA ASN A 141 20.04 3.25 -9.03
C ASN A 141 18.69 3.41 -9.72
N GLU A 142 18.06 4.58 -9.59
CA GLU A 142 16.73 4.88 -10.15
C GLU A 142 16.64 4.70 -11.69
N ASN A 143 17.75 4.56 -12.40
CA ASN A 143 17.80 4.47 -13.87
C ASN A 143 18.19 3.09 -14.43
N GLU A 144 18.59 2.13 -13.58
CA GLU A 144 19.03 0.81 -14.06
C GLU A 144 18.55 -0.26 -13.07
N ASP A 145 17.97 -1.32 -13.62
CA ASP A 145 17.73 -2.62 -12.98
C ASP A 145 16.51 -2.80 -12.06
N VAL A 146 15.38 -2.96 -12.73
CA VAL A 146 14.34 -3.85 -12.21
C VAL A 146 14.95 -5.25 -12.09
N PRO A 147 14.99 -5.90 -10.91
CA PRO A 147 15.52 -7.25 -10.76
C PRO A 147 14.92 -8.19 -11.80
N SER A 148 15.70 -9.12 -12.33
CA SER A 148 15.23 -10.08 -13.35
C SER A 148 14.00 -10.87 -12.90
N SER A 149 13.83 -11.09 -11.58
CA SER A 149 12.63 -11.66 -10.97
C SER A 149 11.39 -10.76 -11.13
N ALA A 150 11.56 -9.45 -11.20
CA ALA A 150 10.46 -8.52 -11.49
C ALA A 150 10.17 -8.39 -12.99
N ARG A 151 11.12 -8.83 -13.85
CA ARG A 151 10.96 -8.81 -15.32
C ARG A 151 10.42 -10.11 -15.90
N LEU A 152 10.59 -11.25 -15.23
CA LEU A 152 10.26 -12.58 -15.73
C LEU A 152 9.74 -13.48 -14.61
N SER A 153 8.55 -13.20 -14.13
CA SER A 153 7.67 -14.26 -13.69
C SER A 153 7.03 -14.82 -14.96
N THR A 154 7.68 -15.80 -15.60
CA THR A 154 7.04 -16.60 -16.64
C THR A 154 5.82 -17.26 -16.05
N TYR A 155 4.66 -16.81 -16.44
CA TYR A 155 3.40 -17.48 -16.21
C TYR A 155 3.45 -18.86 -16.88
N GLY A 156 3.68 -19.86 -16.11
CA GLY A 156 3.66 -21.24 -16.54
C GLY A 156 4.13 -22.13 -15.42
N ALA A 157 3.27 -22.44 -14.47
CA ALA A 157 3.19 -23.74 -13.81
C ALA A 157 2.24 -23.71 -12.60
N GLN A 158 1.25 -24.56 -12.72
CA GLN A 158 0.49 -25.24 -11.66
C GLN A 158 -0.02 -24.38 -10.50
N GLU A 159 -1.30 -24.07 -10.61
CA GLU A 159 -2.18 -23.66 -9.54
C GLU A 159 -2.17 -24.74 -8.45
N ASN A 160 -1.41 -24.55 -7.40
CA ASN A 160 -1.66 -25.21 -6.14
C ASN A 160 -2.79 -24.44 -5.46
N GLU A 161 -4.00 -24.92 -5.68
CA GLU A 161 -5.24 -24.41 -5.07
C GLU A 161 -5.38 -24.79 -3.60
N ASP A 162 -4.39 -24.69 -2.76
CA ASP A 162 -4.60 -24.98 -1.33
C ASP A 162 -3.53 -24.32 -0.44
N SER A 163 -3.71 -23.01 -0.19
CA SER A 163 -3.43 -22.40 1.10
C SER A 163 -3.95 -20.97 1.08
N ASN A 164 -5.25 -20.86 1.13
CA ASN A 164 -5.96 -19.60 1.17
C ASN A 164 -5.97 -19.04 2.60
N SER A 165 -5.12 -18.09 2.89
CA SER A 165 -5.40 -17.10 3.92
C SER A 165 -6.18 -15.95 3.27
N GLY A 166 -7.41 -16.22 2.94
CA GLY A 166 -8.58 -15.38 2.76
C GLY A 166 -8.50 -13.91 2.32
N ILE A 167 -7.41 -13.43 1.75
CA ILE A 167 -7.32 -12.04 1.33
C ILE A 167 -7.05 -11.97 -0.16
N ASP A 168 -8.11 -11.71 -0.90
CA ASP A 168 -8.11 -11.65 -2.37
C ASP A 168 -7.11 -10.65 -2.95
N LEU A 169 -6.69 -9.64 -2.16
CA LEU A 169 -5.72 -8.62 -2.61
C LEU A 169 -4.40 -9.23 -3.13
N PHE A 170 -3.93 -10.33 -2.53
CA PHE A 170 -2.65 -10.97 -2.88
C PHE A 170 -2.81 -12.26 -3.68
N LYS A 171 -3.98 -12.52 -4.25
CA LYS A 171 -4.20 -13.70 -5.08
C LYS A 171 -3.21 -13.76 -6.23
N GLY A 172 -2.42 -14.84 -6.30
CA GLY A 172 -1.39 -15.03 -7.33
C GLY A 172 -0.09 -14.26 -7.12
N VAL A 173 0.05 -13.52 -6.02
CA VAL A 173 1.33 -12.94 -5.56
C VAL A 173 2.05 -13.99 -4.72
N LYS A 174 3.36 -14.14 -4.94
CA LYS A 174 4.18 -15.15 -4.27
C LYS A 174 4.95 -14.56 -3.11
N GLU A 175 5.24 -15.40 -2.12
CA GLU A 175 6.19 -15.05 -1.06
C GLU A 175 7.55 -14.68 -1.66
N GLY A 176 8.11 -13.56 -1.20
CA GLY A 176 9.37 -13.05 -1.70
C GLY A 176 9.28 -12.22 -2.98
N ASP A 177 8.09 -12.00 -3.54
CA ASP A 177 7.90 -11.07 -4.66
C ASP A 177 8.33 -9.65 -4.26
N PHE A 178 8.96 -8.96 -5.21
CA PHE A 178 9.50 -7.62 -4.99
C PHE A 178 8.49 -6.54 -5.37
N VAL A 179 8.39 -5.54 -4.48
CA VAL A 179 7.59 -4.33 -4.68
C VAL A 179 8.40 -3.08 -4.35
N TYR A 180 7.96 -1.92 -4.81
CA TYR A 180 8.69 -0.66 -4.67
C TYR A 180 8.24 0.12 -3.43
N PHE A 181 9.19 0.48 -2.57
CA PHE A 181 8.99 1.28 -1.36
C PHE A 181 9.68 2.64 -1.46
N VAL A 182 9.08 3.66 -0.85
CA VAL A 182 9.72 4.95 -0.56
C VAL A 182 9.04 5.58 0.65
N HIS A 183 9.57 5.34 1.86
CA HIS A 183 8.96 5.86 3.09
C HIS A 183 9.96 5.95 4.25
N SER A 184 9.71 6.88 5.17
CA SER A 184 10.48 7.09 6.41
C SER A 184 9.75 6.59 7.65
N TYR A 185 8.45 6.38 7.53
CA TYR A 185 7.55 5.93 8.59
C TYR A 185 6.91 4.62 8.20
N TYR A 186 6.55 3.80 9.18
CA TYR A 186 6.02 2.47 8.99
C TYR A 186 4.90 2.17 9.97
N VAL A 187 4.05 1.22 9.63
CA VAL A 187 3.04 0.64 10.51
C VAL A 187 3.64 -0.61 11.16
N PRO A 188 3.73 -0.71 12.50
CA PRO A 188 4.19 -1.92 13.17
C PRO A 188 3.35 -3.14 12.81
N LEU A 189 3.90 -4.34 12.99
CA LEU A 189 3.14 -5.57 12.83
C LEU A 189 1.98 -5.62 13.82
N HIS A 190 0.83 -6.11 13.36
CA HIS A 190 -0.35 -6.35 14.17
C HIS A 190 -1.00 -7.66 13.75
N GLU A 191 -1.23 -8.56 14.72
CA GLU A 191 -1.71 -9.92 14.46
C GLU A 191 -3.03 -9.95 13.67
N GLU A 192 -3.94 -9.04 13.97
CA GLU A 192 -5.27 -8.99 13.36
C GLU A 192 -5.30 -8.29 11.99
N TYR A 193 -4.45 -7.26 11.78
CA TYR A 193 -4.59 -6.38 10.62
C TYR A 193 -3.50 -6.55 9.58
N THR A 194 -2.32 -7.09 9.94
CA THR A 194 -1.21 -7.26 8.98
C THR A 194 -1.50 -8.42 8.03
N ILE A 195 -1.54 -8.13 6.73
CA ILE A 195 -1.80 -9.12 5.67
C ILE A 195 -0.58 -9.36 4.78
N ALA A 196 0.40 -8.49 4.84
CA ALA A 196 1.73 -8.71 4.29
C ALA A 196 2.77 -7.97 5.12
N MET A 197 3.95 -8.54 5.22
CA MET A 197 5.07 -7.96 5.95
C MET A 197 6.28 -7.75 5.06
N ALA A 198 7.13 -6.82 5.44
CA ALA A 198 8.45 -6.60 4.86
C ALA A 198 9.46 -6.33 5.98
N ASN A 199 10.74 -6.47 5.68
CA ASN A 199 11.82 -6.17 6.59
C ASN A 199 12.69 -5.04 6.03
N PHE A 200 13.07 -4.10 6.86
CA PHE A 200 14.10 -3.11 6.57
C PHE A 200 15.10 -3.06 7.74
N THR A 201 14.91 -2.24 8.74
CA THR A 201 15.68 -2.27 10.00
C THR A 201 15.00 -3.15 11.04
N LEU A 202 13.74 -3.44 10.82
CA LEU A 202 12.84 -4.29 11.61
C LEU A 202 11.72 -4.79 10.69
N ASP A 203 10.94 -5.74 11.18
CA ASP A 203 9.74 -6.20 10.49
C ASP A 203 8.59 -5.22 10.68
N TYR A 204 7.85 -4.95 9.60
CA TYR A 204 6.73 -4.03 9.61
C TYR A 204 5.61 -4.47 8.66
N SER A 205 4.43 -3.87 8.81
CA SER A 205 3.28 -4.14 7.98
C SER A 205 3.45 -3.53 6.58
N ALA A 206 3.78 -4.35 5.59
CA ALA A 206 3.82 -3.95 4.19
C ALA A 206 2.41 -3.74 3.64
N ALA A 207 1.41 -4.45 4.18
CA ALA A 207 0.00 -4.24 3.91
C ALA A 207 -0.86 -4.59 5.12
N ILE A 208 -1.99 -3.89 5.25
CA ILE A 208 -2.98 -4.08 6.30
C ILE A 208 -4.40 -4.14 5.72
N HIS A 209 -5.30 -4.84 6.42
CA HIS A 209 -6.70 -4.98 6.03
C HIS A 209 -7.61 -4.95 7.26
N LYS A 210 -8.75 -4.30 7.11
CA LYS A 210 -9.86 -4.30 8.07
C LYS A 210 -11.14 -3.95 7.34
N ASP A 211 -12.16 -4.81 7.46
CA ASP A 211 -13.47 -4.63 6.81
C ASP A 211 -13.32 -4.41 5.29
N ASN A 212 -13.79 -3.27 4.78
CA ASN A 212 -13.65 -2.86 3.39
C ASN A 212 -12.36 -2.05 3.09
N PHE A 213 -11.50 -1.84 4.09
CA PHE A 213 -10.27 -1.05 3.95
C PHE A 213 -9.05 -1.93 3.77
N TYR A 214 -8.39 -1.79 2.64
CA TYR A 214 -7.11 -2.39 2.29
C TYR A 214 -6.07 -1.29 2.21
N ALA A 215 -4.85 -1.57 2.59
CA ALA A 215 -3.78 -0.60 2.41
C ALA A 215 -2.41 -1.23 2.24
N THR A 216 -1.55 -0.59 1.45
CA THR A 216 -0.18 -1.02 1.17
C THR A 216 0.80 0.10 1.50
N GLN A 217 1.93 -0.23 2.15
CA GLN A 217 3.03 0.71 2.37
C GLN A 217 3.84 0.93 1.09
N PHE A 218 3.93 -0.09 0.26
CA PHE A 218 4.57 0.00 -1.05
C PHE A 218 3.65 0.66 -2.09
N HIS A 219 4.23 0.99 -3.22
CA HIS A 219 3.55 1.60 -4.36
C HIS A 219 3.21 0.54 -5.42
N PRO A 220 2.01 -0.05 -5.44
CA PRO A 220 1.67 -1.04 -6.46
C PRO A 220 1.76 -0.45 -7.87
N GLU A 221 1.44 0.84 -8.05
CA GLU A 221 1.53 1.54 -9.33
C GLU A 221 2.97 1.66 -9.88
N LYS A 222 3.98 1.39 -9.01
CA LYS A 222 5.41 1.39 -9.35
C LYS A 222 6.05 0.00 -9.24
N SER A 223 5.29 -1.02 -8.88
CA SER A 223 5.79 -2.36 -8.56
C SER A 223 5.69 -3.35 -9.73
N GLY A 224 5.73 -2.86 -10.98
CA GLY A 224 5.74 -3.71 -12.17
C GLY A 224 4.54 -4.65 -12.26
N MET A 225 4.80 -5.90 -12.64
CA MET A 225 3.73 -6.91 -12.84
C MET A 225 3.09 -7.33 -11.51
N VAL A 226 3.87 -7.43 -10.43
CA VAL A 226 3.35 -7.75 -9.09
C VAL A 226 2.38 -6.68 -8.62
N GLY A 227 2.76 -5.42 -8.77
CA GLY A 227 1.89 -4.30 -8.42
C GLY A 227 0.65 -4.20 -9.30
N GLN A 228 0.77 -4.49 -10.59
CA GLN A 228 -0.38 -4.57 -11.49
C GLN A 228 -1.34 -5.66 -11.04
N LYS A 229 -0.83 -6.86 -10.69
CA LYS A 229 -1.66 -7.96 -10.19
C LYS A 229 -2.41 -7.59 -8.92
N ILE A 230 -1.75 -6.89 -7.98
CA ILE A 230 -2.39 -6.40 -6.74
C ILE A 230 -3.52 -5.40 -7.07
N LEU A 231 -3.30 -4.48 -8.00
CA LEU A 231 -4.35 -3.55 -8.44
C LEU A 231 -5.50 -4.27 -9.15
N GLU A 232 -5.23 -5.25 -10.01
CA GLU A 232 -6.25 -6.11 -10.64
C GLU A 232 -7.09 -6.83 -9.58
N ASN A 233 -6.44 -7.44 -8.60
CA ASN A 233 -7.11 -8.12 -7.50
C ASN A 233 -8.00 -7.16 -6.71
N PHE A 234 -7.48 -5.97 -6.33
CA PHE A 234 -8.26 -4.96 -5.63
C PHE A 234 -9.52 -4.56 -6.40
N LEU A 235 -9.40 -4.39 -7.72
CA LEU A 235 -10.54 -4.04 -8.55
C LEU A 235 -11.57 -5.17 -8.66
N ALA A 236 -11.15 -6.41 -8.46
CA ALA A 236 -11.99 -7.61 -8.53
C ALA A 236 -12.59 -8.03 -7.18
N ILE A 237 -12.22 -7.40 -6.06
CA ILE A 237 -12.81 -7.70 -4.73
C ILE A 237 -14.32 -7.46 -4.79
N ASP A 238 -15.12 -8.43 -4.32
CA ASP A 238 -16.56 -8.29 -4.22
C ASP A 238 -16.96 -7.35 -3.06
N ASN A 239 -18.14 -6.71 -3.16
CA ASN A 239 -18.67 -5.80 -2.14
C ASN A 239 -19.36 -6.59 -1.03
#